data_6d8531e4d504bc24548d7d833602e50a
#
_entry.id   6d8531e4d504bc24548d7d833602e50a
#
_cell.length_a   1.000
_cell.length_b   1.000
_cell.length_c   1.000
_cell.angle_alpha   90.00
_cell.angle_beta   90.00
_cell.angle_gamma   90.00
#
_symmetry.space_group_name_H-M   'P 1'
#
loop_
_entity.id
_entity.type
_entity.pdbx_description
1 polymer ?
#
loop_
_entity_poly.entity_id
_entity_poly.type
_entity_poly.pdbx_seq_one_letter_code
_entity_poly.pdbx_strand_id
1 'polypeptide(L)'
;SLNTSLFRKPYLAREICKVYGRQCLIGSLDILYKDNEFNIYTENGQTLVGSLNTFLENNIVLEDIGELYINSINQDGTGNGLDIQLLKLVKEKSKLPFIIAGGIGKVTDIREYLCNESIDALGIAHLLNFIGDSLCKTRVICRESGVKLANWPDLSQLNQSSTS
;
A
#
# COMPACT_ATOMS: atom_id res chain seq x y z
N SER A 1 -10.90 -3.54 -0.95
CA SER A 1 -9.93 -3.88 -2.00
C SER A 1 -10.28 -5.21 -2.67
N LEU A 2 -9.86 -5.37 -3.91
CA LEU A 2 -9.97 -6.61 -4.66
C LEU A 2 -8.56 -7.18 -4.91
N ASN A 3 -8.32 -8.43 -4.50
CA ASN A 3 -7.09 -9.17 -4.77
C ASN A 3 -7.38 -10.30 -5.77
N THR A 4 -7.55 -11.53 -5.34
CA THR A 4 -7.82 -12.69 -6.21
C THR A 4 -9.01 -12.46 -7.15
N SER A 5 -10.06 -11.76 -6.68
CA SER A 5 -11.24 -11.46 -7.49
C SER A 5 -10.94 -10.54 -8.68
N LEU A 6 -9.90 -9.70 -8.59
CA LEU A 6 -9.47 -8.83 -9.68
C LEU A 6 -9.09 -9.62 -10.94
N PHE A 7 -8.54 -10.82 -10.74
CA PHE A 7 -8.08 -11.70 -11.81
C PHE A 7 -9.09 -12.77 -12.19
N ARG A 8 -9.80 -13.33 -11.22
CA ARG A 8 -10.79 -14.40 -11.46
C ARG A 8 -12.14 -13.90 -11.98
N LYS A 9 -12.51 -12.66 -11.58
CA LYS A 9 -13.81 -12.05 -11.92
C LYS A 9 -13.62 -10.56 -12.24
N PRO A 10 -12.86 -10.22 -13.30
CA PRO A 10 -12.55 -8.82 -13.63
C PRO A 10 -13.80 -7.96 -13.87
N TYR A 11 -14.90 -8.56 -14.33
CA TYR A 11 -16.18 -7.88 -14.49
C TYR A 11 -16.72 -7.29 -13.17
N LEU A 12 -16.38 -7.87 -12.01
CA LEU A 12 -16.81 -7.40 -10.69
C LEU A 12 -16.29 -5.97 -10.40
N ALA A 13 -15.05 -5.67 -10.79
CA ALA A 13 -14.49 -4.33 -10.66
C ALA A 13 -15.34 -3.32 -11.44
N ARG A 14 -15.69 -3.66 -12.67
CA ARG A 14 -16.55 -2.82 -13.53
C ARG A 14 -17.95 -2.62 -12.97
N GLU A 15 -18.57 -3.66 -12.43
CA GLU A 15 -19.91 -3.56 -11.82
C GLU A 15 -19.89 -2.65 -10.59
N ILE A 16 -18.90 -2.80 -9.70
CA ILE A 16 -18.76 -1.95 -8.53
C ILE A 16 -18.44 -0.51 -8.95
N CYS A 17 -17.56 -0.33 -9.92
CA CYS A 17 -17.20 0.98 -10.45
C CYS A 17 -18.43 1.73 -11.00
N LYS A 18 -19.32 1.06 -11.71
CA LYS A 18 -20.57 1.65 -12.23
C LYS A 18 -21.50 2.15 -11.14
N VAL A 19 -21.55 1.47 -10.00
CA VAL A 19 -22.47 1.84 -8.90
C VAL A 19 -21.87 2.87 -7.97
N TYR A 20 -20.59 2.73 -7.63
CA TYR A 20 -19.95 3.50 -6.54
C TYR A 20 -18.82 4.42 -7.02
N GLY A 21 -18.45 4.34 -8.30
CA GLY A 21 -17.29 5.04 -8.87
C GLY A 21 -15.96 4.32 -8.60
N ARG A 22 -15.00 4.52 -9.50
CA ARG A 22 -13.67 3.90 -9.44
C ARG A 22 -12.90 4.23 -8.16
N GLN A 23 -13.12 5.40 -7.57
CA GLN A 23 -12.46 5.87 -6.35
C GLN A 23 -12.75 5.00 -5.12
N CYS A 24 -13.78 4.16 -5.17
CA CYS A 24 -14.12 3.21 -4.10
C CYS A 24 -13.36 1.89 -4.20
N LEU A 25 -12.62 1.68 -5.29
CA LEU A 25 -11.95 0.41 -5.56
C LEU A 25 -10.44 0.52 -5.48
N ILE A 26 -9.84 -0.35 -4.68
CA ILE A 26 -8.41 -0.57 -4.60
C ILE A 26 -8.10 -1.94 -5.21
N GLY A 27 -7.25 -1.97 -6.23
CA GLY A 27 -6.69 -3.20 -6.78
C GLY A 27 -5.50 -3.65 -5.97
N SER A 28 -5.58 -4.79 -5.28
CA SER A 28 -4.51 -5.30 -4.42
C SER A 28 -3.70 -6.36 -5.15
N LEU A 29 -2.39 -6.14 -5.23
CA LEU A 29 -1.42 -6.99 -5.94
C LEU A 29 -0.35 -7.48 -4.96
N ASP A 30 -0.23 -8.78 -4.80
CA ASP A 30 0.86 -9.42 -4.07
C ASP A 30 1.98 -9.75 -5.06
N ILE A 31 3.16 -9.14 -4.87
CA ILE A 31 4.27 -9.18 -5.81
C ILE A 31 5.42 -9.98 -5.24
N LEU A 32 5.87 -10.97 -6.01
CA LEU A 32 7.07 -11.75 -5.72
C LEU A 32 8.11 -11.50 -6.82
N TYR A 33 9.32 -11.10 -6.41
CA TYR A 33 10.48 -11.07 -7.32
C TYR A 33 11.08 -12.46 -7.41
N LYS A 34 10.97 -13.05 -8.57
CA LYS A 34 11.47 -14.39 -8.88
C LYS A 34 11.86 -14.48 -10.35
N ASP A 35 12.89 -15.26 -10.63
CA ASP A 35 13.40 -15.49 -12.01
C ASP A 35 13.69 -14.19 -12.76
N ASN A 36 14.25 -13.21 -12.04
CA ASN A 36 14.63 -11.88 -12.53
C ASN A 36 13.46 -11.00 -12.96
N GLU A 37 12.25 -11.27 -12.48
CA GLU A 37 11.03 -10.55 -12.82
C GLU A 37 10.11 -10.36 -11.61
N PHE A 38 9.37 -9.23 -11.59
CA PHE A 38 8.28 -9.00 -10.64
C PHE A 38 7.00 -9.65 -11.17
N ASN A 39 6.52 -10.63 -10.42
CA ASN A 39 5.36 -11.42 -10.78
C ASN A 39 4.22 -11.22 -9.77
N ILE A 40 3.00 -11.17 -10.29
CA ILE A 40 1.78 -11.08 -9.49
C ILE A 40 1.35 -12.48 -9.05
N TYR A 41 1.06 -12.61 -7.77
CA TYR A 41 0.54 -13.83 -7.18
C TYR A 41 -0.81 -13.59 -6.53
N THR A 42 -1.58 -14.66 -6.41
CA THR A 42 -2.86 -14.71 -5.68
C THR A 42 -2.88 -15.91 -4.73
N GLU A 43 -3.96 -16.07 -3.96
CA GLU A 43 -4.14 -17.20 -3.05
C GLU A 43 -2.98 -17.33 -2.05
N ASN A 44 -2.66 -16.24 -1.36
CA ASN A 44 -1.57 -16.17 -0.39
C ASN A 44 -0.20 -16.53 -1.01
N GLY A 45 0.07 -16.07 -2.21
CA GLY A 45 1.35 -16.28 -2.90
C GLY A 45 1.50 -17.65 -3.56
N GLN A 46 0.43 -18.43 -3.68
CA GLN A 46 0.51 -19.79 -4.23
C GLN A 46 0.28 -19.86 -5.73
N THR A 47 -0.52 -18.95 -6.30
CA THR A 47 -0.90 -19.01 -7.72
C THR A 47 -0.30 -17.82 -8.46
N LEU A 48 0.56 -18.13 -9.43
CA LEU A 48 1.12 -17.16 -10.37
C LEU A 48 0.02 -16.66 -11.32
N VAL A 49 -0.11 -15.34 -11.43
CA VAL A 49 -1.03 -14.69 -12.39
C VAL A 49 -0.28 -14.27 -13.65
N GLY A 50 0.87 -13.64 -13.49
CA GLY A 50 1.71 -13.16 -14.60
C GLY A 50 2.61 -12.00 -14.19
N SER A 51 3.26 -11.39 -15.17
CA SER A 51 4.20 -10.29 -14.98
C SER A 51 3.49 -9.00 -14.54
N LEU A 52 4.05 -8.33 -13.52
CA LEU A 52 3.58 -7.01 -13.08
C LEU A 52 3.74 -5.97 -14.18
N ASN A 53 4.86 -6.00 -14.92
CA ASN A 53 5.12 -5.04 -15.99
C ASN A 53 4.02 -5.10 -17.07
N THR A 54 3.71 -6.31 -17.55
CA THR A 54 2.64 -6.53 -18.54
C THR A 54 1.28 -6.10 -18.00
N PHE A 55 1.00 -6.38 -16.72
CA PHE A 55 -0.25 -5.98 -16.08
C PHE A 55 -0.41 -4.47 -16.06
N LEU A 56 0.61 -3.72 -15.63
CA LEU A 56 0.55 -2.27 -15.54
C LEU A 56 0.43 -1.59 -16.90
N GLU A 57 1.01 -2.18 -17.96
CA GLU A 57 0.96 -1.61 -19.31
C GLU A 57 -0.38 -1.85 -20.03
N ASN A 58 -0.97 -3.02 -19.87
CA ASN A 58 -1.98 -3.49 -20.82
C ASN A 58 -3.30 -3.98 -20.19
N ASN A 59 -3.49 -3.81 -18.87
CA ASN A 59 -4.67 -4.41 -18.24
C ASN A 59 -5.85 -3.43 -18.17
N ILE A 60 -6.93 -3.75 -18.89
CA ILE A 60 -8.15 -2.95 -18.96
C ILE A 60 -8.83 -2.76 -17.60
N VAL A 61 -8.62 -3.69 -16.65
CA VAL A 61 -9.20 -3.58 -15.30
C VAL A 61 -8.71 -2.36 -14.53
N LEU A 62 -7.54 -1.81 -14.90
CA LEU A 62 -6.99 -0.58 -14.32
C LEU A 62 -7.88 0.65 -14.56
N GLU A 63 -8.73 0.62 -15.58
CA GLU A 63 -9.69 1.70 -15.84
C GLU A 63 -10.82 1.74 -14.81
N ASP A 64 -11.14 0.61 -14.22
CA ASP A 64 -12.25 0.45 -13.28
C ASP A 64 -11.83 0.62 -11.80
N ILE A 65 -10.54 0.75 -11.51
CA ILE A 65 -10.01 0.94 -10.14
C ILE A 65 -9.42 2.33 -9.95
N GLY A 66 -9.50 2.84 -8.73
CA GLY A 66 -9.03 4.19 -8.37
C GLY A 66 -7.60 4.22 -7.86
N GLU A 67 -7.14 3.14 -7.22
CA GLU A 67 -5.85 3.06 -6.53
C GLU A 67 -5.31 1.64 -6.53
N LEU A 68 -3.99 1.49 -6.52
CA LEU A 68 -3.31 0.21 -6.38
C LEU A 68 -2.77 0.04 -4.96
N TYR A 69 -2.89 -1.16 -4.40
CA TYR A 69 -2.17 -1.60 -3.22
C TYR A 69 -1.14 -2.65 -3.64
N ILE A 70 0.14 -2.31 -3.51
CA ILE A 70 1.26 -3.15 -3.95
C ILE A 70 1.97 -3.70 -2.72
N ASN A 71 1.92 -5.00 -2.52
CA ASN A 71 2.59 -5.68 -1.43
C ASN A 71 3.78 -6.50 -1.93
N SER A 72 5.00 -6.21 -1.45
CA SER A 72 6.19 -7.00 -1.75
C SER A 72 6.26 -8.21 -0.85
N ILE A 73 5.99 -9.41 -1.38
CA ILE A 73 6.09 -10.68 -0.63
C ILE A 73 7.52 -10.92 -0.13
N ASN A 74 8.53 -10.55 -0.93
CA ASN A 74 9.94 -10.73 -0.54
C ASN A 74 10.34 -9.89 0.67
N GLN A 75 9.73 -8.72 0.84
CA GLN A 75 10.06 -7.79 1.91
C GLN A 75 9.12 -7.88 3.11
N ASP A 76 7.92 -8.45 2.92
CA ASP A 76 6.92 -8.52 3.99
C ASP A 76 7.46 -9.26 5.22
N GLY A 77 7.30 -8.63 6.38
CA GLY A 77 7.80 -9.15 7.66
C GLY A 77 9.33 -9.05 7.88
N THR A 78 10.13 -8.64 6.90
CA THR A 78 11.61 -8.60 7.04
C THR A 78 12.11 -7.41 7.86
N GLY A 79 11.40 -6.28 7.85
CA GLY A 79 11.85 -5.03 8.48
C GLY A 79 13.06 -4.38 7.80
N ASN A 80 13.43 -4.80 6.57
CA ASN A 80 14.61 -4.33 5.85
C ASN A 80 14.35 -3.13 4.92
N GLY A 81 13.17 -2.54 4.97
CA GLY A 81 12.74 -1.44 4.11
C GLY A 81 11.97 -1.92 2.88
N LEU A 82 11.50 -0.95 2.08
CA LEU A 82 10.77 -1.22 0.84
C LEU A 82 11.67 -1.84 -0.24
N ASP A 83 11.08 -2.59 -1.14
CA ASP A 83 11.72 -2.99 -2.37
C ASP A 83 11.81 -1.79 -3.33
N ILE A 84 12.99 -1.20 -3.41
CA ILE A 84 13.23 0.02 -4.20
C ILE A 84 13.12 -0.25 -5.71
N GLN A 85 13.43 -1.45 -6.17
CA GLN A 85 13.29 -1.79 -7.59
C GLN A 85 11.82 -1.92 -7.96
N LEU A 86 11.02 -2.56 -7.11
CA LEU A 86 9.57 -2.62 -7.26
C LEU A 86 8.95 -1.22 -7.25
N LEU A 87 9.35 -0.37 -6.30
CA LEU A 87 8.88 1.01 -6.20
C LEU A 87 9.15 1.78 -7.50
N LYS A 88 10.37 1.70 -8.04
CA LYS A 88 10.73 2.38 -9.29
C LYS A 88 9.89 1.89 -10.47
N LEU A 89 9.71 0.57 -10.59
CA LEU A 89 8.88 -0.01 -11.65
C LEU A 89 7.43 0.49 -11.58
N VAL A 90 6.83 0.50 -10.39
CA VAL A 90 5.44 0.95 -10.21
C VAL A 90 5.33 2.44 -10.53
N LYS A 91 6.24 3.29 -10.05
CA LYS A 91 6.27 4.73 -10.36
C LYS A 91 6.39 5.02 -11.85
N GLU A 92 7.19 4.25 -12.57
CA GLU A 92 7.40 4.42 -14.01
C GLU A 92 6.18 4.00 -14.82
N LYS A 93 5.53 2.91 -14.43
CA LYS A 93 4.51 2.25 -15.25
C LYS A 93 3.06 2.56 -14.83
N SER A 94 2.82 2.82 -13.55
CA SER A 94 1.46 3.11 -13.07
C SER A 94 1.04 4.54 -13.35
N LYS A 95 -0.18 4.70 -13.85
CA LYS A 95 -0.87 5.99 -13.95
C LYS A 95 -1.84 6.22 -12.79
N LEU A 96 -1.99 5.22 -11.92
CA LEU A 96 -2.86 5.27 -10.75
C LEU A 96 -2.03 5.63 -9.52
N PRO A 97 -2.61 6.36 -8.56
CA PRO A 97 -2.03 6.47 -7.23
C PRO A 97 -1.87 5.07 -6.63
N PHE A 98 -0.86 4.91 -5.78
CA PHE A 98 -0.59 3.61 -5.19
C PHE A 98 -0.11 3.68 -3.74
N ILE A 99 -0.50 2.65 -3.00
CA ILE A 99 -0.02 2.33 -1.66
C ILE A 99 1.02 1.22 -1.82
N ILE A 100 2.24 1.41 -1.31
CA ILE A 100 3.25 0.36 -1.30
C ILE A 100 3.46 -0.19 0.10
N ALA A 101 3.59 -1.50 0.22
CA ALA A 101 3.72 -2.24 1.48
C ALA A 101 4.77 -3.35 1.40
N GLY A 102 5.17 -3.83 2.57
CA GLY A 102 6.18 -4.88 2.76
C GLY A 102 7.56 -4.30 3.11
N GLY A 103 8.09 -4.74 4.27
CA GLY A 103 9.45 -4.48 4.69
C GLY A 103 9.68 -3.29 5.62
N ILE A 104 8.71 -2.41 5.85
CA ILE A 104 8.92 -1.25 6.74
C ILE A 104 9.09 -1.72 8.17
N GLY A 105 10.30 -1.50 8.71
CA GLY A 105 10.70 -1.92 10.06
C GLY A 105 10.99 -0.79 11.03
N LYS A 106 11.18 0.45 10.56
CA LYS A 106 11.56 1.60 11.39
C LYS A 106 10.71 2.82 11.05
N VAL A 107 10.49 3.67 12.06
CA VAL A 107 9.81 4.96 11.88
C VAL A 107 10.59 5.89 10.93
N THR A 108 11.91 5.82 10.96
CA THR A 108 12.79 6.58 10.07
C THR A 108 12.56 6.26 8.59
N ASP A 109 12.26 5.00 8.29
CA ASP A 109 11.97 4.55 6.92
C ASP A 109 10.71 5.24 6.38
N ILE A 110 9.67 5.35 7.22
CA ILE A 110 8.42 6.04 6.86
C ILE A 110 8.68 7.47 6.45
N ARG A 111 9.46 8.19 7.27
CA ARG A 111 9.84 9.58 6.98
C ARG A 111 10.59 9.68 5.66
N GLU A 112 11.61 8.83 5.47
CA GLU A 112 12.45 8.83 4.28
C GLU A 112 11.61 8.61 3.01
N TYR A 113 10.79 7.59 2.98
CA TYR A 113 9.99 7.27 1.81
C TYR A 113 8.91 8.31 1.49
N LEU A 114 8.20 8.82 2.50
CA LEU A 114 7.16 9.82 2.27
C LEU A 114 7.72 11.20 1.89
N CYS A 115 8.92 11.55 2.36
CA CYS A 115 9.53 12.85 2.03
C CYS A 115 10.33 12.83 0.73
N ASN A 116 11.01 11.73 0.43
CA ASN A 116 12.00 11.68 -0.64
C ASN A 116 11.52 10.96 -1.90
N GLU A 117 10.59 10.00 -1.77
CA GLU A 117 10.28 9.10 -2.88
C GLU A 117 8.97 9.43 -3.61
N SER A 118 8.24 10.47 -3.24
CA SER A 118 6.97 10.84 -3.90
C SER A 118 6.00 9.65 -3.99
N ILE A 119 5.83 8.96 -2.87
CA ILE A 119 4.90 7.85 -2.72
C ILE A 119 3.56 8.42 -2.24
N ASP A 120 2.44 7.96 -2.78
CA ASP A 120 1.11 8.42 -2.38
C ASP A 120 0.75 7.96 -0.96
N ALA A 121 1.04 6.68 -0.64
CA ALA A 121 0.84 6.12 0.69
C ALA A 121 1.72 4.91 0.98
N LEU A 122 1.91 4.62 2.27
CA LEU A 122 2.62 3.44 2.78
C LEU A 122 1.67 2.52 3.53
N GLY A 123 1.73 1.22 3.22
CA GLY A 123 1.09 0.17 3.99
C GLY A 123 2.03 -0.34 5.08
N ILE A 124 1.61 -0.25 6.35
CA ILE A 124 2.43 -0.65 7.50
C ILE A 124 1.63 -1.63 8.35
N ALA A 125 2.20 -2.79 8.65
CA ALA A 125 1.58 -3.80 9.50
C ALA A 125 2.36 -4.01 10.81
N HIS A 126 3.48 -4.71 10.76
CA HIS A 126 4.21 -5.19 11.93
C HIS A 126 4.82 -4.10 12.80
N LEU A 127 5.30 -3.02 12.20
CA LEU A 127 5.96 -1.94 12.95
C LEU A 127 5.10 -1.41 14.09
N LEU A 128 3.80 -1.27 13.87
CA LEU A 128 2.88 -0.71 14.86
C LEU A 128 2.58 -1.67 16.03
N ASN A 129 2.82 -2.96 15.87
CA ASN A 129 2.58 -3.97 16.90
C ASN A 129 3.70 -4.05 17.94
N PHE A 130 4.92 -3.66 17.59
CA PHE A 130 6.11 -3.83 18.44
C PHE A 130 6.52 -2.57 19.20
N ILE A 131 5.96 -1.43 18.87
CA ILE A 131 6.34 -0.15 19.47
C ILE A 131 5.10 0.47 20.11
N GLY A 132 4.91 0.34 21.42
CA GLY A 132 3.83 1.05 22.14
C GLY A 132 3.80 2.54 21.73
N ASP A 133 2.67 3.21 21.71
CA ASP A 133 2.48 4.62 21.25
C ASP A 133 3.08 4.97 19.87
N SER A 134 3.48 3.96 19.10
CA SER A 134 4.26 4.15 17.87
C SER A 134 3.53 4.97 16.82
N LEU A 135 2.22 4.79 16.69
CA LEU A 135 1.46 5.55 15.70
C LEU A 135 1.45 7.05 16.02
N CYS A 136 1.25 7.41 17.27
CA CYS A 136 1.28 8.81 17.70
C CYS A 136 2.66 9.43 17.49
N LYS A 137 3.72 8.75 17.94
CA LYS A 137 5.11 9.19 17.75
C LYS A 137 5.49 9.31 16.29
N THR A 138 5.14 8.32 15.46
CA THR A 138 5.38 8.34 14.01
C THR A 138 4.70 9.53 13.36
N ARG A 139 3.43 9.81 13.72
CA ARG A 139 2.70 10.96 13.18
C ARG A 139 3.36 12.28 13.55
N VAL A 140 3.84 12.43 14.78
CA VAL A 140 4.59 13.64 15.21
C VAL A 140 5.83 13.81 14.34
N ILE A 141 6.67 12.80 14.22
CA ILE A 141 7.91 12.84 13.42
C ILE A 141 7.63 13.19 11.96
N CYS A 142 6.61 12.57 11.36
CA CYS A 142 6.21 12.85 9.97
C CYS A 142 5.76 14.31 9.79
N ARG A 143 4.94 14.84 10.72
CA ARG A 143 4.49 16.24 10.67
C ARG A 143 5.64 17.23 10.83
N GLU A 144 6.53 17.00 11.79
CA GLU A 144 7.74 17.82 11.99
C GLU A 144 8.67 17.80 10.77
N SER A 145 8.60 16.73 9.97
CA SER A 145 9.34 16.59 8.72
C SER A 145 8.61 17.18 7.50
N GLY A 146 7.46 17.83 7.69
CA GLY A 146 6.71 18.49 6.62
C GLY A 146 5.72 17.60 5.87
N VAL A 147 5.52 16.35 6.27
CA VAL A 147 4.50 15.48 5.66
C VAL A 147 3.11 15.99 6.03
N LYS A 148 2.26 16.22 5.02
CA LYS A 148 0.87 16.64 5.22
C LYS A 148 0.01 15.47 5.68
N LEU A 149 -0.26 15.41 6.98
CA LEU A 149 -1.14 14.39 7.57
C LEU A 149 -2.46 15.02 8.05
N ALA A 150 -3.54 14.25 7.96
CA ALA A 150 -4.81 14.66 8.55
C ALA A 150 -4.66 14.94 10.06
N ASN A 151 -5.38 15.96 10.56
CA ASN A 151 -5.42 16.23 12.00
C ASN A 151 -6.29 15.16 12.67
N TRP A 152 -5.70 14.48 13.66
CA TRP A 152 -6.48 13.64 14.58
C TRP A 152 -6.86 14.47 15.81
N PRO A 153 -8.08 14.34 16.30
CA PRO A 153 -8.39 14.90 17.61
C PRO A 153 -7.46 14.26 18.65
N ASP A 154 -7.01 15.06 19.58
CA ASP A 154 -6.17 14.57 20.67
C ASP A 154 -7.01 13.70 21.61
N LEU A 155 -6.87 12.38 21.47
CA LEU A 155 -7.61 11.41 22.28
C LEU A 155 -7.24 11.45 23.76
N SER A 156 -6.14 12.12 24.15
CA SER A 156 -5.77 12.30 25.57
C SER A 156 -6.80 13.13 26.32
N GLN A 157 -7.58 13.97 25.62
CA GLN A 157 -8.63 14.79 26.24
C GLN A 157 -9.95 14.02 26.45
N LEU A 158 -10.16 12.90 25.74
CA LEU A 158 -11.39 12.10 25.91
C LEU A 158 -11.39 11.25 27.20
N ASN A 159 -10.23 10.94 27.73
CA ASN A 159 -10.12 10.14 28.97
C ASN A 159 -10.26 10.97 30.25
N GLN A 160 -10.30 12.31 30.19
CA GLN A 160 -10.48 13.17 31.37
C GLN A 160 -11.96 13.47 31.66
N SER A 161 -12.87 13.22 30.73
CA SER A 161 -14.31 13.48 30.91
C SER A 161 -15.11 12.29 31.43
N SER A 162 -14.50 11.13 31.66
CA SER A 162 -15.17 9.91 32.14
C SER A 162 -14.93 9.61 33.64
N THR A 163 -14.32 10.53 34.40
CA THR A 163 -14.07 10.42 35.86
C THR A 163 -14.69 11.55 36.65
N SER A 164 -15.85 12.07 36.22
CA SER A 164 -16.65 13.00 37.04
C SER A 164 -18.05 12.47 37.25
#